data_895a33d4e83953047d28b7340ba84be6
#
_entry.id   895a33d4e83953047d28b7340ba84be6
#
_cell.length_a   1.000
_cell.length_b   1.000
_cell.length_c   1.000
_cell.angle_alpha   90.00
_cell.angle_beta   90.00
_cell.angle_gamma   90.00
#
_symmetry.space_group_name_H-M   'P 1'
#
loop_
_entity.id
_entity.type
_entity.pdbx_description
1 polymer ?
#
loop_
_entity_poly.entity_id
_entity_poly.type
_entity_poly.pdbx_seq_one_letter_code
_entity_poly.pdbx_strand_id
1 'polypeptide(L)'
;RRYLNNDSFTDEATQTEGFAKTPADARILEDKSYYRVLNLSTGGSPFNETSNGTSYYHHSIGGYHAAKLHRYQDLIDRQLNDEIQHFANAVNQAEGDMTRVAGDSVAPVLNMLNMKYVMFGKQANQVVENPYANGNGWFVSNVKFVKGADAEIAALTGLDTKHAAVADEQFKAALDGTALDSGRVELKSYEPNDLKYEVESARGGVVVFSEIYYPGWTLTIDGHEAEVGRVNYVLRAVKVPAGKHVVEMTFHPSTVTTTNTIAYVALVFVLLLFVWGKCKRSKNEMNE
;
A
#
# COMPACT_ATOMS: atom_id res chain seq x y z
N ARG A 1 11.02 4.86 -34.66
CA ARG A 1 11.92 3.73 -34.99
C ARG A 1 13.13 3.61 -34.05
N ARG A 2 13.31 4.50 -33.07
CA ARG A 2 14.50 4.49 -32.22
C ARG A 2 14.45 3.46 -31.09
N TYR A 3 13.26 2.93 -30.77
CA TYR A 3 13.03 2.13 -29.58
C TYR A 3 12.40 0.75 -29.83
N LEU A 4 11.92 0.47 -31.04
CA LEU A 4 11.32 -0.82 -31.39
C LEU A 4 11.91 -1.30 -32.73
N ASN A 5 12.53 -2.47 -32.71
CA ASN A 5 12.96 -3.25 -33.86
C ASN A 5 12.31 -4.64 -33.79
N ASN A 6 12.56 -5.52 -34.78
CA ASN A 6 11.97 -6.85 -34.78
C ASN A 6 12.42 -7.69 -33.59
N ASP A 7 13.62 -7.46 -33.07
CA ASP A 7 14.16 -8.18 -31.90
C ASP A 7 13.52 -7.71 -30.58
N SER A 8 12.71 -6.63 -30.63
CA SER A 8 11.94 -6.14 -29.47
C SER A 8 10.61 -6.87 -29.28
N PHE A 9 10.27 -7.76 -30.19
CA PHE A 9 9.06 -8.59 -30.12
C PHE A 9 9.45 -10.01 -29.73
N THR A 10 8.70 -10.57 -28.81
CA THR A 10 8.79 -11.98 -28.41
C THR A 10 7.44 -12.65 -28.63
N ASP A 11 7.42 -13.96 -28.78
CA ASP A 11 6.17 -14.71 -28.84
C ASP A 11 5.51 -14.81 -27.46
N GLU A 12 4.21 -15.05 -27.47
CA GLU A 12 3.39 -15.15 -26.23
C GLU A 12 3.87 -16.30 -25.32
N ALA A 13 4.33 -17.40 -25.88
CA ALA A 13 4.82 -18.54 -25.11
C ALA A 13 6.06 -18.18 -24.31
N THR A 14 7.05 -17.54 -24.94
CA THR A 14 8.28 -17.06 -24.29
C THR A 14 7.97 -16.03 -23.18
N GLN A 15 7.03 -15.12 -23.41
CA GLN A 15 6.61 -14.15 -22.42
C GLN A 15 5.93 -14.84 -21.23
N THR A 16 5.02 -15.77 -21.49
CA THR A 16 4.28 -16.50 -20.45
C THR A 16 5.20 -17.39 -19.62
N GLU A 17 6.21 -18.00 -20.24
CA GLU A 17 7.20 -18.84 -19.55
C GLU A 17 8.01 -18.04 -18.51
N GLY A 18 8.31 -16.76 -18.80
CA GLY A 18 8.99 -15.85 -17.90
C GLY A 18 8.20 -15.56 -16.60
N PHE A 19 6.88 -15.77 -16.62
CA PHE A 19 5.96 -15.59 -15.47
C PHE A 19 5.33 -16.91 -15.01
N ALA A 20 5.98 -18.04 -15.26
CA ALA A 20 5.47 -19.34 -14.81
C ALA A 20 5.37 -19.37 -13.28
N LYS A 21 4.21 -19.82 -12.78
CA LYS A 21 3.94 -19.94 -11.35
C LYS A 21 4.88 -20.96 -10.71
N THR A 22 5.60 -20.54 -9.68
CA THR A 22 6.48 -21.43 -8.92
C THR A 22 5.70 -22.22 -7.86
N PRO A 23 6.27 -23.33 -7.32
CA PRO A 23 5.68 -24.03 -6.18
C PRO A 23 5.52 -23.14 -4.93
N ALA A 24 6.40 -22.15 -4.73
CA ALA A 24 6.27 -21.17 -3.67
C ALA A 24 5.03 -20.27 -3.88
N ASP A 25 4.82 -19.76 -5.10
CA ASP A 25 3.63 -18.96 -5.43
C ASP A 25 2.35 -19.78 -5.23
N ALA A 26 2.36 -21.04 -5.68
CA ALA A 26 1.20 -21.92 -5.54
C ALA A 26 0.81 -22.11 -4.07
N ARG A 27 1.79 -22.34 -3.18
CA ARG A 27 1.56 -22.45 -1.73
C ARG A 27 0.96 -21.17 -1.13
N ILE A 28 1.52 -20.01 -1.47
CA ILE A 28 1.05 -18.72 -0.93
C ILE A 28 -0.37 -18.43 -1.41
N LEU A 29 -0.68 -18.73 -2.67
CA LEU A 29 -2.00 -18.49 -3.28
C LEU A 29 -3.13 -19.41 -2.75
N GLU A 30 -2.82 -20.40 -1.92
CA GLU A 30 -3.83 -21.18 -1.17
C GLU A 30 -4.55 -20.29 -0.14
N ASP A 31 -3.84 -19.34 0.45
CA ASP A 31 -4.44 -18.32 1.31
C ASP A 31 -5.19 -17.27 0.47
N LYS A 32 -6.48 -17.11 0.71
CA LYS A 32 -7.36 -16.16 0.01
C LYS A 32 -7.55 -14.85 0.77
N SER A 33 -6.91 -14.69 1.93
CA SER A 33 -6.94 -13.42 2.67
C SER A 33 -6.11 -12.35 1.95
N TYR A 34 -6.27 -11.11 2.37
CA TYR A 34 -5.44 -10.01 1.86
C TYR A 34 -4.20 -9.84 2.73
N TYR A 35 -3.04 -9.94 2.14
CA TYR A 35 -1.72 -9.84 2.79
C TYR A 35 -0.67 -9.35 1.81
N ARG A 36 0.53 -9.06 2.31
CA ARG A 36 1.70 -8.75 1.48
C ARG A 36 2.79 -9.80 1.60
N VAL A 37 3.56 -9.93 0.52
CA VAL A 37 4.66 -10.89 0.37
C VAL A 37 5.97 -10.13 0.24
N LEU A 38 6.98 -10.59 0.98
CA LEU A 38 8.37 -10.18 0.82
C LEU A 38 9.13 -11.28 0.08
N ASN A 39 9.64 -10.98 -1.10
CA ASN A 39 10.42 -11.93 -1.89
C ASN A 39 11.91 -11.64 -1.78
N LEU A 40 12.65 -12.52 -1.12
CA LEU A 40 14.10 -12.48 -0.96
C LEU A 40 14.83 -13.42 -1.92
N SER A 41 14.09 -14.15 -2.79
CA SER A 41 14.67 -15.11 -3.74
C SER A 41 15.22 -14.48 -5.02
N THR A 42 15.06 -13.16 -5.20
CA THR A 42 15.41 -12.45 -6.44
C THR A 42 16.91 -12.18 -6.61
N GLY A 43 17.73 -12.56 -5.63
CA GLY A 43 19.19 -12.44 -5.68
C GLY A 43 19.74 -11.03 -5.48
N GLY A 44 18.87 -10.08 -5.08
CA GLY A 44 19.21 -8.68 -4.81
C GLY A 44 18.25 -8.04 -3.83
N SER A 45 18.25 -6.70 -3.77
CA SER A 45 17.28 -5.99 -2.96
C SER A 45 15.86 -6.23 -3.50
N PRO A 46 14.90 -6.61 -2.65
CA PRO A 46 13.51 -6.80 -3.07
C PRO A 46 12.87 -5.52 -3.62
N PHE A 47 13.45 -4.36 -3.34
CA PHE A 47 12.98 -3.04 -3.81
C PHE A 47 13.49 -2.66 -5.20
N ASN A 48 14.34 -3.48 -5.81
CA ASN A 48 14.92 -3.27 -7.15
C ASN A 48 14.55 -4.39 -8.13
N GLU A 49 13.52 -5.18 -7.83
CA GLU A 49 13.02 -6.23 -8.71
C GLU A 49 12.37 -5.61 -9.97
N THR A 50 13.11 -5.56 -11.06
CA THR A 50 12.67 -4.95 -12.33
C THR A 50 11.75 -5.85 -13.15
N SER A 51 11.75 -7.17 -12.90
CA SER A 51 10.88 -8.14 -13.57
C SER A 51 9.41 -8.04 -13.14
N ASN A 52 9.16 -7.44 -11.94
CA ASN A 52 7.85 -7.43 -11.29
C ASN A 52 7.22 -8.83 -11.10
N GLY A 53 8.03 -9.89 -11.08
CA GLY A 53 7.58 -11.27 -10.95
C GLY A 53 6.77 -11.52 -9.68
N THR A 54 7.22 -10.94 -8.56
CA THR A 54 6.48 -11.03 -7.29
C THR A 54 5.11 -10.35 -7.40
N SER A 55 5.05 -9.15 -7.97
CA SER A 55 3.80 -8.38 -8.11
C SER A 55 2.82 -8.97 -9.13
N TYR A 56 3.27 -9.90 -9.96
CA TYR A 56 2.40 -10.60 -10.91
C TYR A 56 1.40 -11.53 -10.21
N TYR A 57 1.80 -12.15 -9.10
CA TYR A 57 0.98 -13.08 -8.34
C TYR A 57 0.56 -12.57 -6.96
N HIS A 58 1.30 -11.63 -6.38
CA HIS A 58 1.18 -11.25 -4.98
C HIS A 58 1.18 -9.74 -4.78
N HIS A 59 0.57 -9.26 -3.71
CA HIS A 59 0.79 -7.90 -3.23
C HIS A 59 2.19 -7.82 -2.61
N SER A 60 3.15 -7.25 -3.35
CA SER A 60 4.54 -7.20 -2.94
C SER A 60 4.83 -6.01 -2.01
N ILE A 61 5.67 -6.23 -0.99
CA ILE A 61 6.29 -5.14 -0.22
C ILE A 61 7.38 -4.47 -1.06
N GLY A 62 8.04 -5.23 -1.92
CA GLY A 62 9.12 -4.79 -2.79
C GLY A 62 8.67 -4.34 -4.17
N GLY A 63 9.56 -4.49 -5.14
CA GLY A 63 9.37 -4.13 -6.53
C GLY A 63 10.01 -2.81 -6.91
N TYR A 64 10.30 -2.65 -8.20
CA TYR A 64 10.83 -1.41 -8.75
C TYR A 64 9.69 -0.55 -9.31
N HIS A 65 9.69 0.73 -8.94
CA HIS A 65 8.81 1.73 -9.53
C HIS A 65 9.54 3.07 -9.68
N ALA A 66 9.61 3.62 -10.89
CA ALA A 66 10.30 4.87 -11.17
C ALA A 66 9.69 6.10 -10.44
N ALA A 67 8.38 6.05 -10.16
CA ALA A 67 7.64 7.08 -9.43
C ALA A 67 7.29 6.62 -8.00
N LYS A 68 8.22 5.96 -7.31
CA LYS A 68 8.04 5.51 -5.92
C LYS A 68 7.74 6.70 -5.00
N LEU A 69 6.81 6.52 -4.06
CA LEU A 69 6.53 7.53 -3.05
C LEU A 69 7.78 7.83 -2.23
N HIS A 70 8.13 9.11 -2.09
CA HIS A 70 9.33 9.55 -1.37
C HIS A 70 9.35 9.01 0.07
N ARG A 71 8.23 9.12 0.80
CA ARG A 71 8.11 8.56 2.17
C ARG A 71 8.31 7.05 2.24
N TYR A 72 7.90 6.32 1.21
CA TYR A 72 8.13 4.87 1.16
C TYR A 72 9.61 4.57 0.90
N GLN A 73 10.27 5.39 0.07
CA GLN A 73 11.73 5.29 -0.12
C GLN A 73 12.48 5.58 1.18
N ASP A 74 12.10 6.64 1.91
CA ASP A 74 12.69 6.94 3.23
C ASP A 74 12.51 5.78 4.21
N LEU A 75 11.33 5.13 4.20
CA LEU A 75 11.06 3.96 5.03
C LEU A 75 11.97 2.79 4.66
N ILE A 76 12.21 2.57 3.36
CA ILE A 76 13.14 1.55 2.87
C ILE A 76 14.54 1.84 3.38
N ASP A 77 15.02 3.06 3.19
CA ASP A 77 16.41 3.44 3.45
C ASP A 77 16.73 3.50 4.95
N ARG A 78 15.76 3.89 5.78
CA ARG A 78 15.99 4.17 7.21
C ARG A 78 15.45 3.10 8.16
N GLN A 79 14.62 2.16 7.67
CA GLN A 79 14.01 1.13 8.51
C GLN A 79 14.05 -0.26 7.85
N LEU A 80 13.44 -0.41 6.64
CA LEU A 80 13.17 -1.73 6.08
C LEU A 80 14.44 -2.49 5.67
N ASN A 81 15.47 -1.83 5.16
CA ASN A 81 16.70 -2.51 4.75
C ASN A 81 17.36 -3.24 5.93
N ASP A 82 17.51 -2.57 7.07
CA ASP A 82 18.11 -3.13 8.27
C ASP A 82 17.20 -4.21 8.87
N GLU A 83 15.89 -3.94 8.93
CA GLU A 83 14.91 -4.86 9.50
C GLU A 83 14.81 -6.17 8.70
N ILE A 84 14.85 -6.10 7.36
CA ILE A 84 14.87 -7.29 6.50
C ILE A 84 16.10 -8.15 6.79
N GLN A 85 17.28 -7.55 6.98
CA GLN A 85 18.49 -8.28 7.31
C GLN A 85 18.39 -8.97 8.69
N HIS A 86 17.89 -8.25 9.69
CA HIS A 86 17.67 -8.80 11.02
C HIS A 86 16.65 -9.95 11.00
N PHE A 87 15.53 -9.75 10.31
CA PHE A 87 14.50 -10.77 10.15
C PHE A 87 15.02 -12.02 9.44
N ALA A 88 15.70 -11.87 8.30
CA ALA A 88 16.24 -12.98 7.55
C ALA A 88 17.28 -13.78 8.38
N ASN A 89 18.13 -13.09 9.13
CA ASN A 89 19.10 -13.72 10.03
C ASN A 89 18.40 -14.49 11.16
N ALA A 90 17.36 -13.91 11.79
CA ALA A 90 16.61 -14.56 12.84
C ALA A 90 15.88 -15.82 12.34
N VAL A 91 15.26 -15.76 11.16
CA VAL A 91 14.61 -16.91 10.52
C VAL A 91 15.62 -18.01 10.19
N ASN A 92 16.77 -17.64 9.64
CA ASN A 92 17.84 -18.61 9.35
C ASN A 92 18.38 -19.29 10.60
N GLN A 93 18.62 -18.54 11.69
CA GLN A 93 19.06 -19.10 12.97
C GLN A 93 18.01 -20.02 13.60
N ALA A 94 16.74 -19.73 13.37
CA ALA A 94 15.62 -20.55 13.81
C ALA A 94 15.30 -21.72 12.85
N GLU A 95 16.08 -21.90 11.77
CA GLU A 95 15.85 -22.94 10.76
C GLU A 95 14.45 -22.86 10.12
N GLY A 96 13.88 -21.64 10.03
CA GLY A 96 12.55 -21.38 9.52
C GLY A 96 11.42 -21.58 10.53
N ASP A 97 11.70 -21.98 11.74
CA ASP A 97 10.72 -22.14 12.82
C ASP A 97 10.38 -20.79 13.46
N MET A 98 9.27 -20.19 13.04
CA MET A 98 8.82 -18.89 13.52
C MET A 98 8.44 -18.87 15.01
N THR A 99 8.22 -20.03 15.64
CA THR A 99 7.97 -20.07 17.10
C THR A 99 9.21 -19.74 17.91
N ARG A 100 10.40 -19.85 17.30
CA ARG A 100 11.70 -19.51 17.88
C ARG A 100 12.17 -18.10 17.56
N VAL A 101 11.41 -17.37 16.74
CA VAL A 101 11.69 -15.99 16.36
C VAL A 101 10.87 -15.05 17.24
N ALA A 102 11.50 -14.07 17.87
CA ALA A 102 10.80 -13.00 18.62
C ALA A 102 10.19 -11.98 17.64
N GLY A 103 9.17 -12.41 16.89
CA GLY A 103 8.72 -11.74 15.67
C GLY A 103 8.19 -10.32 15.87
N ASP A 104 7.56 -10.01 17.01
CA ASP A 104 7.05 -8.67 17.29
C ASP A 104 8.17 -7.63 17.37
N SER A 105 9.31 -8.01 17.93
CA SER A 105 10.46 -7.12 18.12
C SER A 105 11.48 -7.17 16.97
N VAL A 106 11.46 -8.23 16.17
CA VAL A 106 12.44 -8.44 15.08
C VAL A 106 12.02 -7.75 13.79
N ALA A 107 10.71 -7.64 13.54
CA ALA A 107 10.19 -7.11 12.28
C ALA A 107 8.95 -6.18 12.44
N PRO A 108 8.95 -5.20 13.35
CA PRO A 108 7.77 -4.40 13.64
C PRO A 108 7.29 -3.57 12.45
N VAL A 109 8.20 -3.07 11.61
CA VAL A 109 7.84 -2.27 10.42
C VAL A 109 7.32 -3.17 9.29
N LEU A 110 7.88 -4.35 9.11
CA LEU A 110 7.34 -5.35 8.17
C LEU A 110 5.99 -5.88 8.64
N ASN A 111 5.81 -6.09 9.95
CA ASN A 111 4.53 -6.53 10.52
C ASN A 111 3.41 -5.51 10.30
N MET A 112 3.68 -4.21 10.49
CA MET A 112 2.68 -3.16 10.23
C MET A 112 2.33 -3.01 8.76
N LEU A 113 3.20 -3.43 7.85
CA LEU A 113 2.93 -3.51 6.41
C LEU A 113 2.13 -4.78 6.03
N ASN A 114 1.69 -5.58 7.00
CA ASN A 114 0.99 -6.84 6.79
C ASN A 114 1.80 -7.86 5.97
N MET A 115 3.11 -7.94 6.23
CA MET A 115 3.97 -8.96 5.66
C MET A 115 3.64 -10.32 6.27
N LYS A 116 2.83 -11.12 5.57
CA LYS A 116 2.42 -12.43 6.05
C LYS A 116 3.30 -13.57 5.52
N TYR A 117 3.83 -13.44 4.32
CA TYR A 117 4.68 -14.47 3.71
C TYR A 117 6.01 -13.91 3.26
N VAL A 118 7.06 -14.71 3.46
CA VAL A 118 8.42 -14.44 2.96
C VAL A 118 8.87 -15.58 2.08
N MET A 119 9.33 -15.27 0.88
CA MET A 119 9.90 -16.23 -0.06
C MET A 119 11.42 -16.16 0.01
N PHE A 120 12.07 -17.23 0.46
CA PHE A 120 13.52 -17.41 0.43
C PHE A 120 14.00 -18.15 -0.83
N GLY A 121 13.06 -18.71 -1.60
CA GLY A 121 13.31 -19.44 -2.83
C GLY A 121 12.03 -19.77 -3.57
N LYS A 122 12.14 -20.56 -4.65
CA LYS A 122 11.03 -20.90 -5.54
C LYS A 122 10.26 -22.17 -5.13
N GLN A 123 10.75 -22.91 -4.13
CA GLN A 123 10.12 -24.16 -3.67
C GLN A 123 9.11 -23.88 -2.55
N ALA A 124 8.09 -24.71 -2.43
CA ALA A 124 7.05 -24.55 -1.41
C ALA A 124 7.59 -24.55 0.02
N ASN A 125 8.62 -25.36 0.31
CA ASN A 125 9.27 -25.42 1.61
C ASN A 125 10.24 -24.24 1.89
N GLN A 126 10.43 -23.34 0.93
CA GLN A 126 11.21 -22.10 1.07
C GLN A 126 10.33 -20.88 1.32
N VAL A 127 9.06 -21.10 1.60
CA VAL A 127 8.12 -20.06 2.05
C VAL A 127 7.95 -20.14 3.54
N VAL A 128 8.14 -19.01 4.21
CA VAL A 128 7.90 -18.86 5.65
C VAL A 128 6.68 -17.99 5.87
N GLU A 129 5.74 -18.46 6.69
CA GLU A 129 4.61 -17.65 7.14
C GLU A 129 4.99 -16.88 8.40
N ASN A 130 4.74 -15.57 8.40
CA ASN A 130 4.95 -14.69 9.55
C ASN A 130 3.65 -14.56 10.36
N PRO A 131 3.54 -15.20 11.53
CA PRO A 131 2.35 -15.13 12.37
C PRO A 131 2.19 -13.78 13.09
N TYR A 132 3.21 -12.93 13.05
CA TYR A 132 3.26 -11.64 13.75
C TYR A 132 2.80 -10.46 12.90
N ALA A 133 2.42 -10.68 11.63
CA ALA A 133 1.83 -9.63 10.80
C ALA A 133 0.63 -8.99 11.51
N ASN A 134 0.56 -7.64 11.53
CA ASN A 134 -0.49 -6.92 12.25
C ASN A 134 -1.88 -7.09 11.63
N GLY A 135 -1.95 -7.60 10.40
CA GLY A 135 -3.19 -7.76 9.65
C GLY A 135 -3.55 -6.51 8.84
N ASN A 136 -4.79 -6.48 8.34
CA ASN A 136 -5.26 -5.39 7.47
C ASN A 136 -5.62 -4.11 8.24
N GLY A 137 -5.93 -4.25 9.53
CA GLY A 137 -6.21 -3.14 10.42
C GLY A 137 -6.23 -3.62 11.88
N TRP A 138 -5.83 -2.76 12.79
CA TRP A 138 -5.78 -3.07 14.23
C TRP A 138 -5.92 -1.81 15.08
N PHE A 139 -6.34 -1.98 16.32
CA PHE A 139 -6.37 -0.90 17.30
C PHE A 139 -5.00 -0.72 17.94
N VAL A 140 -4.64 0.53 18.21
CA VAL A 140 -3.46 0.88 19.00
C VAL A 140 -3.87 1.49 20.34
N SER A 141 -3.11 1.18 21.39
CA SER A 141 -3.37 1.66 22.74
C SER A 141 -2.77 3.04 22.99
N ASN A 142 -1.84 3.49 22.15
CA ASN A 142 -1.18 4.77 22.29
C ASN A 142 -0.76 5.34 20.93
N VAL A 143 -0.94 6.64 20.75
CA VAL A 143 -0.37 7.41 19.63
C VAL A 143 0.58 8.44 20.19
N LYS A 144 1.87 8.30 19.90
CA LYS A 144 2.91 9.27 20.23
C LYS A 144 2.96 10.35 19.17
N PHE A 145 2.78 11.60 19.56
CA PHE A 145 2.92 12.72 18.63
C PHE A 145 4.33 13.30 18.68
N VAL A 146 4.89 13.54 17.51
CA VAL A 146 6.25 14.10 17.33
C VAL A 146 6.22 15.18 16.25
N LYS A 147 7.22 16.05 16.25
CA LYS A 147 7.26 17.17 15.32
C LYS A 147 8.20 16.89 14.14
N GLY A 148 7.59 16.77 12.95
CA GLY A 148 8.31 16.65 11.69
C GLY A 148 8.65 15.22 11.28
N ALA A 149 8.92 15.06 9.99
CA ALA A 149 9.13 13.78 9.34
C ALA A 149 10.32 12.98 9.88
N ASP A 150 11.44 13.66 10.20
CA ASP A 150 12.63 12.98 10.73
C ASP A 150 12.40 12.41 12.14
N ALA A 151 11.66 13.11 12.98
CA ALA A 151 11.31 12.61 14.30
C ALA A 151 10.29 11.45 14.20
N GLU A 152 9.36 11.52 13.24
CA GLU A 152 8.35 10.47 13.01
C GLU A 152 9.01 9.17 12.57
N ILE A 153 9.91 9.21 11.56
CA ILE A 153 10.57 8.00 11.07
C ILE A 153 11.59 7.44 12.06
N ALA A 154 12.31 8.29 12.80
CA ALA A 154 13.24 7.85 13.83
C ALA A 154 12.51 7.16 15.01
N ALA A 155 11.30 7.59 15.34
CA ALA A 155 10.50 7.02 16.40
C ALA A 155 9.92 5.63 16.06
N LEU A 156 10.04 5.16 14.81
CA LEU A 156 9.70 3.78 14.44
C LEU A 156 10.73 2.77 14.96
N THR A 157 11.97 3.19 15.16
CA THR A 157 13.02 2.29 15.66
C THR A 157 12.66 1.78 17.04
N GLY A 158 12.42 0.47 17.15
CA GLY A 158 12.02 -0.19 18.40
C GLY A 158 10.57 0.07 18.84
N LEU A 159 9.73 0.65 17.98
CA LEU A 159 8.31 0.82 18.25
C LEU A 159 7.59 -0.53 18.17
N ASP A 160 6.83 -0.87 19.18
CA ASP A 160 5.84 -1.95 19.13
C ASP A 160 4.64 -1.49 18.28
N THR A 161 4.72 -1.73 16.98
CA THR A 161 3.72 -1.26 16.01
C THR A 161 2.36 -1.95 16.16
N LYS A 162 2.30 -3.05 16.92
CA LYS A 162 1.04 -3.74 17.23
C LYS A 162 0.20 -2.99 18.26
N HIS A 163 0.85 -2.36 19.23
CA HIS A 163 0.17 -1.71 20.37
C HIS A 163 0.31 -0.19 20.38
N ALA A 164 1.27 0.35 19.62
CA ALA A 164 1.52 1.79 19.58
C ALA A 164 1.71 2.29 18.14
N ALA A 165 1.43 3.57 17.96
CA ALA A 165 1.72 4.30 16.74
C ALA A 165 2.44 5.61 17.02
N VAL A 166 3.14 6.13 16.02
CA VAL A 166 3.72 7.46 16.03
C VAL A 166 3.09 8.30 14.92
N ALA A 167 2.78 9.56 15.19
CA ALA A 167 2.20 10.49 14.24
C ALA A 167 2.90 11.86 14.32
N ASP A 168 2.92 12.58 13.21
CA ASP A 168 3.27 14.00 13.23
C ASP A 168 2.21 14.82 13.96
N GLU A 169 2.61 15.86 14.69
CA GLU A 169 1.71 16.74 15.47
C GLU A 169 0.56 17.32 14.64
N GLN A 170 0.72 17.47 13.31
CA GLN A 170 -0.35 17.95 12.43
C GLN A 170 -1.60 17.05 12.44
N PHE A 171 -1.47 15.76 12.77
CA PHE A 171 -2.58 14.81 12.85
C PHE A 171 -3.13 14.67 14.28
N LYS A 172 -2.65 15.47 15.22
CA LYS A 172 -3.06 15.38 16.62
C LYS A 172 -4.57 15.59 16.77
N ALA A 173 -5.13 16.59 16.09
CA ALA A 173 -6.56 16.87 16.17
C ALA A 173 -7.43 15.68 15.73
N ALA A 174 -7.01 14.96 14.69
CA ALA A 174 -7.71 13.78 14.16
C ALA A 174 -7.58 12.53 15.05
N LEU A 175 -6.44 12.36 15.73
CA LEU A 175 -6.07 11.10 16.38
C LEU A 175 -5.95 11.16 17.90
N ASP A 176 -6.01 12.36 18.53
CA ASP A 176 -5.87 12.51 19.96
C ASP A 176 -7.11 12.03 20.75
N GLY A 177 -6.91 11.71 22.01
CA GLY A 177 -7.98 11.27 22.92
C GLY A 177 -8.39 9.80 22.70
N THR A 178 -7.44 8.95 22.46
CA THR A 178 -7.65 7.51 22.27
C THR A 178 -8.09 6.85 23.58
N ALA A 179 -9.20 6.12 23.53
CA ALA A 179 -9.49 5.13 24.54
C ALA A 179 -8.68 3.86 24.22
N LEU A 180 -7.99 3.33 25.22
CA LEU A 180 -7.27 2.07 25.11
C LEU A 180 -8.27 0.93 24.97
N ASP A 181 -8.41 0.33 23.81
CA ASP A 181 -9.22 -0.87 23.71
C ASP A 181 -8.69 -1.89 22.71
N SER A 182 -8.97 -3.12 23.05
CA SER A 182 -8.89 -4.24 22.15
C SER A 182 -10.19 -4.27 21.34
N GLY A 183 -10.09 -4.02 20.06
CA GLY A 183 -11.22 -4.16 19.14
C GLY A 183 -10.88 -5.16 18.04
N ARG A 184 -11.88 -5.43 17.21
CA ARG A 184 -11.74 -6.25 16.00
C ARG A 184 -11.84 -5.37 14.77
N VAL A 185 -10.94 -5.58 13.84
CA VAL A 185 -10.97 -4.95 12.51
C VAL A 185 -10.93 -6.08 11.47
N GLU A 186 -11.87 -6.06 10.56
CA GLU A 186 -12.00 -7.08 9.52
C GLU A 186 -12.17 -6.41 8.15
N LEU A 187 -11.28 -6.72 7.21
CA LEU A 187 -11.40 -6.30 5.82
C LEU A 187 -12.52 -7.12 5.15
N LYS A 188 -13.54 -6.46 4.63
CA LYS A 188 -14.69 -7.09 3.97
C LYS A 188 -14.59 -7.10 2.45
N SER A 189 -14.07 -6.02 1.86
CA SER A 189 -13.79 -5.95 0.45
C SER A 189 -12.55 -5.11 0.18
N TYR A 190 -11.81 -5.51 -0.84
CA TYR A 190 -10.63 -4.83 -1.33
C TYR A 190 -10.75 -4.68 -2.85
N GLU A 191 -10.95 -3.45 -3.28
CA GLU A 191 -10.86 -3.05 -4.68
C GLU A 191 -9.79 -1.95 -4.79
N PRO A 192 -9.17 -1.72 -5.94
CA PRO A 192 -8.05 -0.78 -6.07
C PRO A 192 -8.31 0.63 -5.54
N ASN A 193 -9.57 1.09 -5.65
CA ASN A 193 -10.00 2.43 -5.24
C ASN A 193 -11.04 2.43 -4.12
N ASP A 194 -11.48 1.26 -3.66
CA ASP A 194 -12.56 1.12 -2.68
C ASP A 194 -12.23 0.01 -1.69
N LEU A 195 -12.15 0.38 -0.41
CA LEU A 195 -11.87 -0.54 0.69
C LEU A 195 -13.00 -0.46 1.71
N LYS A 196 -13.41 -1.63 2.23
CA LYS A 196 -14.45 -1.69 3.25
C LYS A 196 -14.01 -2.57 4.41
N TYR A 197 -14.15 -2.02 5.61
CA TYR A 197 -13.81 -2.70 6.86
C TYR A 197 -15.03 -2.71 7.80
N GLU A 198 -15.19 -3.79 8.54
CA GLU A 198 -16.00 -3.82 9.77
C GLU A 198 -15.07 -3.63 10.97
N VAL A 199 -15.44 -2.71 11.83
CA VAL A 199 -14.66 -2.36 13.03
C VAL A 199 -15.57 -2.47 14.24
N GLU A 200 -15.13 -3.15 15.29
CA GLU A 200 -15.89 -3.32 16.52
C GLU A 200 -15.01 -3.09 17.74
N SER A 201 -15.43 -2.21 18.64
CA SER A 201 -14.75 -1.89 19.89
C SER A 201 -15.75 -1.45 20.96
N ALA A 202 -15.56 -1.91 22.18
CA ALA A 202 -16.44 -1.53 23.30
C ALA A 202 -16.28 -0.06 23.70
N ARG A 203 -15.11 0.56 23.45
CA ARG A 203 -14.80 1.93 23.88
C ARG A 203 -14.39 2.87 22.74
N GLY A 204 -14.23 2.35 21.55
CA GLY A 204 -13.64 3.07 20.42
C GLY A 204 -12.13 3.18 20.55
N GLY A 205 -11.51 3.97 19.69
CA GLY A 205 -10.05 4.18 19.71
C GLY A 205 -9.50 4.49 18.33
N VAL A 206 -8.18 4.51 18.22
CA VAL A 206 -7.50 4.69 16.93
C VAL A 206 -7.26 3.34 16.29
N VAL A 207 -7.76 3.19 15.06
CA VAL A 207 -7.51 2.07 14.17
C VAL A 207 -6.42 2.48 13.20
N VAL A 208 -5.39 1.65 13.09
CA VAL A 208 -4.35 1.74 12.07
C VAL A 208 -4.65 0.71 10.99
N PHE A 209 -4.52 1.10 9.73
CA PHE A 209 -4.67 0.22 8.58
C PHE A 209 -3.32 0.01 7.90
N SER A 210 -3.03 -1.19 7.45
CA SER A 210 -1.80 -1.49 6.70
C SER A 210 -1.79 -0.89 5.29
N GLU A 211 -2.55 0.18 5.09
CA GLU A 211 -2.69 0.89 3.82
C GLU A 211 -1.86 2.17 3.80
N ILE A 212 -1.15 2.39 2.68
CA ILE A 212 -0.28 3.56 2.52
C ILE A 212 -1.12 4.83 2.43
N TYR A 213 -0.79 5.81 3.28
CA TYR A 213 -1.38 7.14 3.23
C TYR A 213 -0.99 7.85 1.94
N TYR A 214 -1.99 8.26 1.18
CA TYR A 214 -1.81 9.07 -0.02
C TYR A 214 -2.93 10.10 -0.13
N PRO A 215 -2.63 11.37 -0.53
CA PRO A 215 -3.66 12.38 -0.72
C PRO A 215 -4.68 11.97 -1.79
N GLY A 216 -5.96 12.23 -1.53
CA GLY A 216 -7.05 11.86 -2.43
C GLY A 216 -7.86 10.65 -1.98
N TRP A 217 -7.45 9.96 -0.93
CA TRP A 217 -8.30 9.02 -0.22
C TRP A 217 -9.22 9.77 0.73
N THR A 218 -10.50 9.47 0.67
CA THR A 218 -11.52 9.88 1.64
C THR A 218 -11.94 8.68 2.48
N LEU A 219 -12.39 8.93 3.70
CA LEU A 219 -12.82 7.88 4.62
C LEU A 219 -14.17 8.27 5.21
N THR A 220 -15.07 7.30 5.29
CA THR A 220 -16.33 7.45 6.01
C THR A 220 -16.48 6.39 7.10
N ILE A 221 -17.17 6.75 8.17
CA ILE A 221 -17.63 5.83 9.22
C ILE A 221 -19.15 5.85 9.18
N ASP A 222 -19.78 4.71 8.86
CA ASP A 222 -21.23 4.58 8.70
C ASP A 222 -21.81 5.62 7.70
N GLY A 223 -21.06 5.92 6.63
CA GLY A 223 -21.44 6.88 5.62
C GLY A 223 -21.18 8.36 5.97
N HIS A 224 -20.67 8.66 7.17
CA HIS A 224 -20.29 10.01 7.58
C HIS A 224 -18.79 10.23 7.39
N GLU A 225 -18.41 11.32 6.77
CA GLU A 225 -17.02 11.66 6.51
C GLU A 225 -16.22 11.76 7.82
N ALA A 226 -15.03 11.17 7.84
CA ALA A 226 -14.11 11.20 8.97
C ALA A 226 -12.70 11.58 8.51
N GLU A 227 -11.96 12.26 9.39
CA GLU A 227 -10.62 12.72 9.10
C GLU A 227 -9.62 11.56 9.14
N VAL A 228 -8.88 11.40 8.05
CA VAL A 228 -7.81 10.39 7.93
C VAL A 228 -6.50 10.96 8.46
N GLY A 229 -5.96 10.34 9.50
CA GLY A 229 -4.61 10.62 9.97
C GLY A 229 -3.56 9.75 9.29
N ARG A 230 -2.31 10.21 9.30
CA ARG A 230 -1.15 9.39 8.97
C ARG A 230 -0.40 9.03 10.25
N VAL A 231 -0.09 7.74 10.40
CA VAL A 231 0.73 7.22 11.48
C VAL A 231 1.86 6.35 10.92
N ASN A 232 2.83 6.07 11.76
CA ASN A 232 3.96 5.20 11.44
C ASN A 232 4.62 5.56 10.12
N TYR A 233 4.71 6.87 9.87
CA TYR A 233 5.33 7.51 8.72
C TYR A 233 4.58 7.34 7.38
N VAL A 234 3.91 6.20 7.15
CA VAL A 234 3.30 5.85 5.86
C VAL A 234 1.87 5.31 5.93
N LEU A 235 1.34 4.95 7.10
CA LEU A 235 0.06 4.24 7.21
C LEU A 235 -1.12 5.19 7.47
N ARG A 236 -2.32 4.75 7.10
CA ARG A 236 -3.57 5.45 7.41
C ARG A 236 -4.06 5.06 8.80
N ALA A 237 -4.66 6.02 9.49
CA ALA A 237 -5.36 5.77 10.74
C ALA A 237 -6.61 6.63 10.84
N VAL A 238 -7.57 6.17 11.62
CA VAL A 238 -8.80 6.91 11.93
C VAL A 238 -9.22 6.65 13.36
N LYS A 239 -9.83 7.64 13.99
CA LYS A 239 -10.48 7.49 15.29
C LYS A 239 -11.91 7.00 15.09
N VAL A 240 -12.24 5.85 15.70
CA VAL A 240 -13.55 5.20 15.59
C VAL A 240 -14.26 5.29 16.94
N PRO A 241 -15.56 5.62 16.99
CA PRO A 241 -16.33 5.62 18.23
C PRO A 241 -16.53 4.20 18.79
N ALA A 242 -17.10 4.13 20.00
CA ALA A 242 -17.48 2.85 20.60
C ALA A 242 -18.67 2.23 19.84
N GLY A 243 -18.64 0.91 19.63
CA GLY A 243 -19.66 0.19 18.92
C GLY A 243 -19.13 -0.63 17.76
N LYS A 244 -20.06 -1.02 16.89
CA LYS A 244 -19.78 -1.69 15.63
C LYS A 244 -20.04 -0.74 14.48
N HIS A 245 -19.03 -0.53 13.64
CA HIS A 245 -19.02 0.47 12.59
C HIS A 245 -18.53 -0.11 11.27
N VAL A 246 -18.96 0.50 10.18
CA VAL A 246 -18.43 0.25 8.83
C VAL A 246 -17.52 1.43 8.45
N VAL A 247 -16.26 1.11 8.17
CA VAL A 247 -15.28 2.07 7.67
C VAL A 247 -15.08 1.82 6.18
N GLU A 248 -15.35 2.85 5.37
CA GLU A 248 -15.17 2.80 3.93
C GLU A 248 -14.13 3.84 3.51
N MET A 249 -13.23 3.42 2.62
CA MET A 249 -12.19 4.30 2.05
C MET A 249 -12.35 4.30 0.54
N THR A 250 -12.42 5.49 -0.06
CA THR A 250 -12.53 5.65 -1.51
C THR A 250 -11.45 6.58 -2.04
N PHE A 251 -10.94 6.28 -3.24
CA PHE A 251 -9.90 7.07 -3.89
C PHE A 251 -10.47 7.81 -5.09
N HIS A 252 -10.80 9.09 -4.90
CA HIS A 252 -11.30 9.98 -5.93
C HIS A 252 -10.60 11.34 -5.88
N PRO A 253 -9.34 11.43 -6.37
CA PRO A 253 -8.61 12.69 -6.32
C PRO A 253 -9.30 13.75 -7.21
N SER A 254 -9.70 14.86 -6.60
CA SER A 254 -10.38 15.99 -7.28
C SER A 254 -9.56 16.56 -8.44
N THR A 255 -8.23 16.45 -8.36
CA THR A 255 -7.31 16.86 -9.43
C THR A 255 -7.58 16.12 -10.74
N VAL A 256 -7.86 14.81 -10.70
CA VAL A 256 -8.19 14.02 -11.90
C VAL A 256 -9.51 14.48 -12.51
N THR A 257 -10.55 14.64 -11.69
CA THR A 257 -11.86 15.10 -12.15
C THR A 257 -11.78 16.51 -12.77
N THR A 258 -11.09 17.43 -12.11
CA THR A 258 -10.91 18.80 -12.58
C THR A 258 -10.11 18.83 -13.90
N THR A 259 -9.01 18.09 -13.97
CA THR A 259 -8.18 18.03 -15.17
C THR A 259 -8.94 17.42 -16.36
N ASN A 260 -9.68 16.34 -16.14
CA ASN A 260 -10.52 15.73 -17.18
C ASN A 260 -11.60 16.71 -17.67
N THR A 261 -12.24 17.44 -16.76
CA THR A 261 -13.24 18.45 -17.14
C THR A 261 -12.62 19.52 -18.02
N ILE A 262 -11.45 20.06 -17.63
CA ILE A 262 -10.73 21.05 -18.43
C ILE A 262 -10.36 20.49 -19.81
N ALA A 263 -9.87 19.24 -19.86
CA ALA A 263 -9.50 18.60 -21.12
C ALA A 263 -10.69 18.40 -22.06
N TYR A 264 -11.85 17.97 -21.54
CA TYR A 264 -13.06 17.83 -22.35
C TYR A 264 -13.60 19.18 -22.85
N VAL A 265 -13.59 20.22 -22.00
CA VAL A 265 -13.98 21.58 -22.41
C VAL A 265 -13.06 22.10 -23.52
N ALA A 266 -11.75 21.93 -23.37
CA ALA A 266 -10.78 22.31 -24.38
C ALA A 266 -10.98 21.56 -25.70
N LEU A 267 -11.26 20.25 -25.64
CA LEU A 267 -11.55 19.44 -26.82
C LEU A 267 -12.80 19.94 -27.56
N VAL A 268 -13.89 20.20 -26.83
CA VAL A 268 -15.12 20.76 -27.42
C VAL A 268 -14.83 22.11 -28.07
N PHE A 269 -14.06 22.98 -27.43
CA PHE A 269 -13.69 24.28 -27.99
C PHE A 269 -12.89 24.12 -29.30
N VAL A 270 -11.92 23.23 -29.36
CA VAL A 270 -11.16 22.93 -30.58
C VAL A 270 -12.06 22.44 -31.71
N LEU A 271 -13.00 21.52 -31.38
CA LEU A 271 -13.98 21.03 -32.38
C LEU A 271 -14.87 22.16 -32.93
N LEU A 272 -15.36 23.06 -32.07
CA LEU A 272 -16.13 24.21 -32.47
C LEU A 272 -15.33 25.15 -33.40
N LEU A 273 -14.07 25.43 -33.07
CA LEU A 273 -13.20 26.22 -33.95
C LEU A 273 -12.99 25.56 -35.32
N PHE A 274 -12.84 24.24 -35.34
CA PHE A 274 -12.70 23.47 -36.58
C PHE A 274 -13.96 23.57 -37.47
N VAL A 275 -15.16 23.39 -36.88
CA VAL A 275 -16.45 23.53 -37.56
C VAL A 275 -16.62 24.94 -38.06
N TRP A 276 -16.35 25.96 -37.23
CA TRP A 276 -16.46 27.37 -37.63
C TRP A 276 -15.49 27.69 -38.78
N GLY A 277 -14.27 27.20 -38.73
CA GLY A 277 -13.30 27.37 -39.82
C GLY A 277 -13.79 26.77 -41.14
N LYS A 278 -14.35 25.55 -41.10
CA LYS A 278 -14.97 24.92 -42.31
C LYS A 278 -16.15 25.70 -42.84
N CYS A 279 -17.07 26.15 -41.97
CA CYS A 279 -18.22 26.96 -42.35
C CYS A 279 -17.82 28.30 -42.99
N LYS A 280 -16.78 28.95 -42.45
CA LYS A 280 -16.26 30.21 -43.01
C LYS A 280 -15.64 30.00 -44.40
N ARG A 281 -14.89 28.91 -44.58
CA ARG A 281 -14.28 28.58 -45.89
C ARG A 281 -15.35 28.30 -46.96
N SER A 282 -16.38 27.49 -46.63
CA SER A 282 -17.47 27.18 -47.54
C SER A 282 -18.24 28.43 -47.96
N LYS A 283 -18.44 29.41 -47.04
CA LYS A 283 -19.10 30.68 -47.40
C LYS A 283 -18.27 31.54 -48.34
N ASN A 284 -16.95 31.54 -48.22
CA ASN A 284 -16.09 32.30 -49.13
C ASN A 284 -16.08 31.67 -50.54
N GLU A 285 -16.05 30.33 -50.64
CA GLU A 285 -16.10 29.61 -51.93
C GLU A 285 -17.46 29.74 -52.66
N MET A 286 -18.54 30.10 -51.97
CA MET A 286 -19.85 30.37 -52.59
C MET A 286 -20.02 31.83 -53.04
N ASN A 287 -19.16 32.76 -52.63
CA ASN A 287 -19.22 34.16 -52.96
C ASN A 287 -18.17 34.57 -54.05
N GLU A 288 -17.37 33.63 -54.54
CA GLU A 288 -16.54 33.74 -55.74
C GLU A 288 -17.22 33.06 -56.95
#